data_9e7ddbdb8706e7efa67afea02fef4222
#
_entry.id   9e7ddbdb8706e7efa67afea02fef4222
#
_cell.length_a   1.000
_cell.length_b   1.000
_cell.length_c   1.000
_cell.angle_alpha   90.00
_cell.angle_beta   90.00
_cell.angle_gamma   90.00
#
_symmetry.space_group_name_H-M   'P 1'
#
loop_
_entity.id
_entity.type
_entity.pdbx_description
1 polymer ?
#
loop_
_entity_poly.entity_id
_entity_poly.type
_entity_poly.pdbx_seq_one_letter_code
_entity_poly.pdbx_strand_id
1 'polypeptide(L)'
;MIDRRLLNTTEKNTRGIYDRNARLFDSERSKRLEEKSWLDRFSDLLPKSAKVLDVGCGAGEPIARYLIGKGFEIEGLDFSRTMLEIIRGRFPDQRWHRMDMRMLSLSTRFDGIIAWHSFFHLNHDDQELTLHKFVEHLEPEGVLLLTVGDRYGEVVGRVGAEEIYHASFSFETYEKILTNLHMRVLDFVPNDPDCGKSSVLLAQKES
;
A
#
# COMPACT_ATOMS: atom_id res chain seq x y z
N MET A 1 -3.77 -16.46 22.44
CA MET A 1 -2.39 -16.13 21.99
C MET A 1 -2.17 -16.88 20.68
N ILE A 2 -1.90 -16.18 19.58
CA ILE A 2 -1.67 -16.84 18.27
C ILE A 2 -0.33 -17.59 18.35
N ASP A 3 -0.28 -18.80 17.78
CA ASP A 3 0.94 -19.61 17.76
C ASP A 3 2.01 -18.91 16.90
N ARG A 4 3.19 -18.63 17.47
CA ARG A 4 4.32 -17.99 16.76
C ARG A 4 4.78 -18.78 15.53
N ARG A 5 4.65 -20.10 15.54
CA ARG A 5 4.98 -20.94 14.39
C ARG A 5 4.02 -20.70 13.23
N LEU A 6 2.73 -20.53 13.55
CA LEU A 6 1.71 -20.22 12.55
C LEU A 6 2.00 -18.85 11.92
N LEU A 7 2.27 -17.82 12.72
CA LEU A 7 2.64 -16.48 12.21
C LEU A 7 3.83 -16.52 11.27
N ASN A 8 4.93 -17.15 11.67
CA ASN A 8 6.13 -17.24 10.84
C ASN A 8 5.90 -18.02 9.53
N THR A 9 5.05 -19.05 9.56
CA THR A 9 4.71 -19.83 8.37
C THR A 9 3.84 -19.03 7.42
N THR A 10 2.81 -18.33 7.95
CA THR A 10 1.89 -17.48 7.18
C THR A 10 2.62 -16.31 6.54
N GLU A 11 3.51 -15.64 7.27
CA GLU A 11 4.34 -14.56 6.74
C GLU A 11 5.12 -14.99 5.49
N LYS A 12 5.84 -16.13 5.59
CA LYS A 12 6.62 -16.68 4.47
C LYS A 12 5.76 -17.07 3.26
N ASN A 13 4.53 -17.51 3.51
CA ASN A 13 3.64 -18.03 2.46
C ASN A 13 2.79 -16.93 1.80
N THR A 14 2.58 -15.78 2.45
CA THR A 14 1.68 -14.70 2.01
C THR A 14 1.88 -14.34 0.53
N ARG A 15 3.14 -14.22 0.08
CA ARG A 15 3.45 -13.91 -1.33
C ARG A 15 2.96 -14.99 -2.29
N GLY A 16 3.25 -16.26 -1.98
CA GLY A 16 2.83 -17.37 -2.82
C GLY A 16 1.32 -17.49 -2.91
N ILE A 17 0.62 -17.13 -1.84
CA ILE A 17 -0.84 -17.13 -1.78
C ILE A 17 -1.42 -16.07 -2.75
N TYR A 18 -0.93 -14.85 -2.71
CA TYR A 18 -1.38 -13.81 -3.64
C TYR A 18 -1.09 -14.12 -5.11
N ASP A 19 0.07 -14.72 -5.42
CA ASP A 19 0.40 -15.07 -6.80
C ASP A 19 -0.50 -16.18 -7.35
N ARG A 20 -0.80 -17.20 -6.53
CA ARG A 20 -1.71 -18.31 -6.92
C ARG A 20 -3.16 -17.84 -7.04
N ASN A 21 -3.60 -16.94 -6.17
CA ASN A 21 -4.99 -16.46 -6.12
C ASN A 21 -5.22 -15.15 -6.87
N ALA A 22 -4.24 -14.65 -7.63
CA ALA A 22 -4.28 -13.33 -8.26
C ALA A 22 -5.54 -13.10 -9.11
N ARG A 23 -5.92 -14.07 -9.95
CA ARG A 23 -7.12 -13.96 -10.80
C ARG A 23 -8.41 -13.98 -10.01
N LEU A 24 -8.49 -14.81 -8.96
CA LEU A 24 -9.64 -14.87 -8.06
C LEU A 24 -9.76 -13.54 -7.31
N PHE A 25 -8.67 -13.07 -6.71
CA PHE A 25 -8.62 -11.81 -6.01
C PHE A 25 -9.06 -10.64 -6.90
N ASP A 26 -8.55 -10.57 -8.13
CA ASP A 26 -8.96 -9.55 -9.09
C ASP A 26 -10.46 -9.60 -9.46
N SER A 27 -11.03 -10.81 -9.58
CA SER A 27 -12.45 -10.97 -9.88
C SER A 27 -13.36 -10.61 -8.70
N GLU A 28 -12.92 -10.86 -7.46
CA GLU A 28 -13.67 -10.64 -6.22
C GLU A 28 -13.47 -9.23 -5.65
N ARG A 29 -12.36 -8.56 -5.97
CA ARG A 29 -12.06 -7.20 -5.50
C ARG A 29 -13.21 -6.25 -5.88
N SER A 30 -13.80 -5.62 -4.85
CA SER A 30 -14.80 -4.57 -5.06
C SER A 30 -14.23 -3.45 -5.92
N LYS A 31 -14.98 -3.06 -6.96
CA LYS A 31 -14.65 -1.93 -7.84
C LYS A 31 -15.51 -0.71 -7.54
N ARG A 32 -16.19 -0.71 -6.37
CA ARG A 32 -17.08 0.39 -5.94
C ARG A 32 -16.33 1.63 -5.46
N LEU A 33 -14.99 1.56 -5.39
CA LEU A 33 -14.13 2.67 -4.96
C LEU A 33 -14.54 3.21 -3.57
N GLU A 34 -14.65 2.32 -2.59
CA GLU A 34 -14.98 2.66 -1.19
C GLU A 34 -13.90 3.58 -0.59
N GLU A 35 -12.67 3.51 -1.10
CA GLU A 35 -11.53 4.35 -0.77
C GLU A 35 -11.56 5.76 -1.37
N LYS A 36 -12.62 6.14 -2.13
CA LYS A 36 -12.66 7.37 -2.92
C LYS A 36 -12.37 8.64 -2.11
N SER A 37 -12.92 8.77 -0.92
CA SER A 37 -12.72 9.94 -0.06
C SER A 37 -11.24 10.15 0.29
N TRP A 38 -10.52 9.06 0.56
CA TRP A 38 -9.09 9.08 0.84
C TRP A 38 -8.25 9.37 -0.41
N LEU A 39 -8.63 8.79 -1.54
CA LEU A 39 -7.97 9.06 -2.82
C LEU A 39 -8.18 10.51 -3.26
N ASP A 40 -9.34 11.10 -2.98
CA ASP A 40 -9.58 12.52 -3.24
C ASP A 40 -8.70 13.38 -2.35
N ARG A 41 -8.68 13.16 -1.05
CA ARG A 41 -7.83 13.89 -0.10
C ARG A 41 -6.34 13.77 -0.46
N PHE A 42 -5.88 12.58 -0.81
CA PHE A 42 -4.53 12.35 -1.30
C PHE A 42 -4.25 13.15 -2.57
N SER A 43 -5.16 13.09 -3.55
CA SER A 43 -5.03 13.78 -4.83
C SER A 43 -5.01 15.30 -4.69
N ASP A 44 -5.80 15.85 -3.76
CA ASP A 44 -5.92 17.29 -3.54
C ASP A 44 -4.63 17.92 -2.95
N LEU A 45 -3.77 17.09 -2.36
CA LEU A 45 -2.45 17.48 -1.84
C LEU A 45 -1.35 17.41 -2.91
N LEU A 46 -1.61 16.80 -4.06
CA LEU A 46 -0.61 16.58 -5.09
C LEU A 46 -0.65 17.68 -6.18
N PRO A 47 0.47 18.00 -6.81
CA PRO A 47 0.48 18.89 -7.96
C PRO A 47 -0.30 18.29 -9.15
N LYS A 48 -0.69 19.14 -10.09
CA LYS A 48 -1.29 18.67 -11.35
C LYS A 48 -0.30 17.78 -12.09
N SER A 49 -0.80 16.66 -12.65
CA SER A 49 0.03 15.67 -13.36
C SER A 49 1.13 15.05 -12.50
N ALA A 50 0.89 14.94 -11.19
CA ALA A 50 1.81 14.32 -10.25
C ALA A 50 2.21 12.91 -10.67
N LYS A 51 3.44 12.52 -10.29
CA LYS A 51 3.92 11.15 -10.38
C LYS A 51 3.57 10.42 -9.10
N VAL A 52 2.85 9.32 -9.22
CA VAL A 52 2.40 8.52 -8.07
C VAL A 52 2.92 7.09 -8.19
N LEU A 53 3.46 6.57 -7.09
CA LEU A 53 3.84 5.17 -6.96
C LEU A 53 2.75 4.40 -6.21
N ASP A 54 2.18 3.38 -6.85
CA ASP A 54 1.25 2.43 -6.26
C ASP A 54 1.99 1.16 -5.81
N VAL A 55 2.12 0.96 -4.50
CA VAL A 55 2.93 -0.10 -3.90
C VAL A 55 2.06 -1.28 -3.48
N GLY A 56 2.31 -2.43 -4.11
CA GLY A 56 1.39 -3.57 -4.05
C GLY A 56 0.16 -3.30 -4.91
N CYS A 57 0.40 -2.78 -6.12
CA CYS A 57 -0.62 -2.28 -7.05
C CYS A 57 -1.61 -3.35 -7.53
N GLY A 58 -1.32 -4.63 -7.31
CA GLY A 58 -2.14 -5.74 -7.76
C GLY A 58 -2.49 -5.64 -9.24
N ALA A 59 -3.78 -5.77 -9.55
CA ALA A 59 -4.31 -5.65 -10.91
C ALA A 59 -4.72 -4.21 -11.30
N GLY A 60 -4.44 -3.21 -10.45
CA GLY A 60 -4.63 -1.78 -10.74
C GLY A 60 -6.05 -1.25 -10.56
N GLU A 61 -7.00 -2.09 -10.19
CA GLU A 61 -8.38 -1.66 -9.93
C GLU A 61 -8.76 -1.79 -8.46
N PRO A 62 -9.49 -0.79 -7.93
CA PRO A 62 -9.98 0.43 -8.59
C PRO A 62 -8.98 1.61 -8.55
N ILE A 63 -7.88 1.53 -7.78
CA ILE A 63 -7.04 2.66 -7.38
C ILE A 63 -6.25 3.25 -8.54
N ALA A 64 -5.40 2.45 -9.22
CA ALA A 64 -4.61 2.96 -10.34
C ALA A 64 -5.52 3.52 -11.45
N ARG A 65 -6.65 2.84 -11.76
CA ARG A 65 -7.65 3.36 -12.69
C ARG A 65 -8.15 4.75 -12.31
N TYR A 66 -8.47 4.95 -11.03
CA TYR A 66 -8.98 6.22 -10.52
C TYR A 66 -7.94 7.34 -10.63
N LEU A 67 -6.72 7.08 -10.21
CA LEU A 67 -5.63 8.06 -10.24
C LEU A 67 -5.20 8.41 -11.66
N ILE A 68 -5.14 7.43 -12.57
CA ILE A 68 -4.93 7.67 -14.02
C ILE A 68 -6.05 8.55 -14.57
N GLY A 69 -7.31 8.28 -14.19
CA GLY A 69 -8.46 9.10 -14.60
C GLY A 69 -8.42 10.55 -14.09
N LYS A 70 -7.69 10.80 -13.00
CA LYS A 70 -7.40 12.17 -12.51
C LYS A 70 -6.24 12.85 -13.27
N GLY A 71 -5.56 12.15 -14.15
CA GLY A 71 -4.47 12.69 -14.97
C GLY A 71 -3.08 12.56 -14.34
N PHE A 72 -2.92 11.70 -13.33
CA PHE A 72 -1.62 11.40 -12.74
C PHE A 72 -0.83 10.39 -13.58
N GLU A 73 0.51 10.52 -13.57
CA GLU A 73 1.43 9.51 -14.09
C GLU A 73 1.64 8.45 -13.02
N ILE A 74 1.24 7.21 -13.32
CA ILE A 74 1.31 6.13 -12.34
C ILE A 74 2.47 5.20 -12.67
N GLU A 75 3.32 4.96 -11.68
CA GLU A 75 4.15 3.76 -11.65
C GLU A 75 3.63 2.83 -10.56
N GLY A 76 3.73 1.53 -10.75
CA GLY A 76 3.32 0.58 -9.72
C GLY A 76 4.32 -0.54 -9.56
N LEU A 77 4.34 -1.11 -8.37
CA LEU A 77 5.11 -2.32 -8.11
C LEU A 77 4.25 -3.39 -7.42
N ASP A 78 4.51 -4.62 -7.81
CA ASP A 78 3.96 -5.81 -7.16
C ASP A 78 4.96 -6.95 -7.28
N PHE A 79 4.95 -7.87 -6.33
CA PHE A 79 5.79 -9.08 -6.43
C PHE A 79 5.14 -10.16 -7.31
N SER A 80 3.81 -10.17 -7.43
CA SER A 80 3.05 -11.17 -8.19
C SER A 80 3.19 -10.93 -9.70
N ARG A 81 3.74 -11.93 -10.37
CA ARG A 81 3.82 -11.94 -11.83
C ARG A 81 2.44 -11.88 -12.47
N THR A 82 1.50 -12.66 -11.93
CA THR A 82 0.13 -12.75 -12.47
C THR A 82 -0.61 -11.42 -12.36
N MET A 83 -0.50 -10.71 -11.23
CA MET A 83 -1.06 -9.36 -11.07
C MET A 83 -0.49 -8.40 -12.11
N LEU A 84 0.83 -8.43 -12.29
CA LEU A 84 1.51 -7.55 -13.26
C LEU A 84 1.17 -7.88 -14.71
N GLU A 85 0.87 -9.12 -15.06
CA GLU A 85 0.35 -9.48 -16.39
C GLU A 85 -1.03 -8.87 -16.62
N ILE A 86 -1.91 -8.89 -15.61
CA ILE A 86 -3.25 -8.32 -15.69
C ILE A 86 -3.18 -6.78 -15.83
N ILE A 87 -2.41 -6.11 -14.96
CA ILE A 87 -2.35 -4.65 -14.94
C ILE A 87 -1.72 -4.08 -16.21
N ARG A 88 -0.69 -4.73 -16.75
CA ARG A 88 -0.07 -4.34 -18.04
C ARG A 88 -1.05 -4.44 -19.21
N GLY A 89 -1.93 -5.42 -19.20
CA GLY A 89 -3.00 -5.53 -20.19
C GLY A 89 -4.07 -4.45 -20.06
N ARG A 90 -4.30 -3.94 -18.85
CA ARG A 90 -5.30 -2.89 -18.56
C ARG A 90 -4.77 -1.47 -18.80
N PHE A 91 -3.53 -1.24 -18.44
CA PHE A 91 -2.89 0.09 -18.45
C PHE A 91 -1.50 -0.01 -19.09
N PRO A 92 -1.44 -0.26 -20.43
CA PRO A 92 -0.16 -0.50 -21.12
C PRO A 92 0.74 0.74 -21.17
N ASP A 93 0.20 1.94 -21.02
CA ASP A 93 0.94 3.20 -21.08
C ASP A 93 1.63 3.57 -19.76
N GLN A 94 1.37 2.80 -18.69
CA GLN A 94 1.94 3.03 -17.38
C GLN A 94 3.11 2.07 -17.11
N ARG A 95 3.94 2.36 -16.09
CA ARG A 95 5.10 1.54 -15.73
C ARG A 95 4.80 0.62 -14.57
N TRP A 96 5.04 -0.68 -14.76
CA TRP A 96 4.76 -1.71 -13.78
C TRP A 96 6.00 -2.55 -13.50
N HIS A 97 6.48 -2.53 -12.25
CA HIS A 97 7.71 -3.17 -11.80
C HIS A 97 7.41 -4.46 -11.03
N ARG A 98 8.11 -5.54 -11.39
CA ARG A 98 8.09 -6.74 -10.56
C ARG A 98 9.12 -6.59 -9.45
N MET A 99 8.67 -6.19 -8.26
CA MET A 99 9.55 -5.87 -7.15
C MET A 99 8.86 -6.16 -5.82
N ASP A 100 9.63 -6.57 -4.84
CA ASP A 100 9.24 -6.57 -3.45
C ASP A 100 9.38 -5.15 -2.89
N MET A 101 8.34 -4.64 -2.22
CA MET A 101 8.38 -3.28 -1.67
C MET A 101 9.52 -3.05 -0.68
N ARG A 102 9.98 -4.11 0.01
CA ARG A 102 11.17 -4.08 0.89
C ARG A 102 12.46 -3.79 0.14
N MET A 103 12.48 -4.06 -1.14
CA MET A 103 13.63 -3.85 -2.04
C MET A 103 13.45 -2.64 -2.95
N LEU A 104 12.49 -1.75 -2.61
CA LEU A 104 12.23 -0.55 -3.40
C LEU A 104 13.52 0.24 -3.63
N SER A 105 13.87 0.39 -4.92
CA SER A 105 15.04 1.11 -5.39
C SER A 105 14.81 1.54 -6.83
N LEU A 106 14.07 2.62 -7.01
CA LEU A 106 13.82 3.25 -8.30
C LEU A 106 14.64 4.54 -8.38
N SER A 107 15.04 4.93 -9.59
CA SER A 107 15.74 6.21 -9.80
C SER A 107 14.82 7.42 -9.79
N THR A 108 13.50 7.20 -9.87
CA THR A 108 12.46 8.23 -9.86
C THR A 108 12.04 8.53 -8.43
N ARG A 109 11.81 9.81 -8.13
CA ARG A 109 11.04 10.24 -6.96
C ARG A 109 9.61 10.54 -7.37
N PHE A 110 8.72 10.52 -6.39
CA PHE A 110 7.27 10.60 -6.59
C PHE A 110 6.68 11.72 -5.74
N ASP A 111 5.71 12.42 -6.28
CA ASP A 111 4.91 13.39 -5.52
C ASP A 111 3.99 12.70 -4.52
N GLY A 112 3.60 11.45 -4.81
CA GLY A 112 2.78 10.65 -3.92
C GLY A 112 3.14 9.17 -3.94
N ILE A 113 3.03 8.51 -2.80
CA ILE A 113 3.13 7.05 -2.65
C ILE A 113 1.88 6.55 -1.96
N ILE A 114 1.26 5.54 -2.55
CA ILE A 114 0.12 4.84 -1.96
C ILE A 114 0.46 3.36 -1.76
N ALA A 115 0.14 2.81 -0.58
CA ALA A 115 0.21 1.37 -0.33
C ALA A 115 -1.11 0.91 0.31
N TRP A 116 -2.05 0.55 -0.56
CA TRP A 116 -3.41 0.19 -0.16
C TRP A 116 -3.59 -1.32 -0.07
N HIS A 117 -3.97 -1.82 1.10
CA HIS A 117 -4.14 -3.23 1.42
C HIS A 117 -2.92 -4.11 1.07
N SER A 118 -1.70 -3.56 1.24
CA SER A 118 -0.46 -4.26 0.89
C SER A 118 0.61 -4.17 1.99
N PHE A 119 0.81 -2.99 2.58
CA PHE A 119 1.90 -2.70 3.52
C PHE A 119 1.81 -3.52 4.82
N PHE A 120 0.63 -3.76 5.35
CA PHE A 120 0.41 -4.51 6.59
C PHE A 120 0.69 -6.02 6.47
N HIS A 121 1.07 -6.52 5.28
CA HIS A 121 1.58 -7.89 5.11
C HIS A 121 3.06 -8.04 5.50
N LEU A 122 3.75 -6.94 5.74
CA LEU A 122 5.11 -6.93 6.26
C LEU A 122 5.10 -7.10 7.79
N ASN A 123 6.11 -7.77 8.34
CA ASN A 123 6.35 -7.75 9.78
C ASN A 123 6.83 -6.37 10.23
N HIS A 124 6.93 -6.14 11.55
CA HIS A 124 7.26 -4.83 12.09
C HIS A 124 8.61 -4.29 11.62
N ASP A 125 9.65 -5.13 11.61
CA ASP A 125 11.00 -4.70 11.18
C ASP A 125 11.00 -4.32 9.68
N ASP A 126 10.34 -5.12 8.86
CA ASP A 126 10.20 -4.86 7.42
C ASP A 126 9.32 -3.62 7.15
N GLN A 127 8.30 -3.34 7.98
CA GLN A 127 7.50 -2.11 7.86
C GLN A 127 8.36 -0.87 8.11
N GLU A 128 9.14 -0.84 9.19
CA GLU A 128 10.00 0.29 9.51
C GLU A 128 11.01 0.55 8.38
N LEU A 129 11.73 -0.50 7.92
CA LEU A 129 12.66 -0.39 6.80
C LEU A 129 11.99 0.09 5.51
N THR A 130 10.76 -0.37 5.25
CA THR A 130 10.02 0.01 4.03
C THR A 130 9.53 1.45 4.10
N LEU A 131 9.15 1.96 5.28
CA LEU A 131 8.81 3.38 5.46
C LEU A 131 10.01 4.29 5.13
N HIS A 132 11.23 3.94 5.56
CA HIS A 132 12.44 4.66 5.15
C HIS A 132 12.56 4.74 3.63
N LYS A 133 12.37 3.61 2.93
CA LYS A 133 12.42 3.57 1.46
C LYS A 133 11.33 4.41 0.80
N PHE A 134 10.12 4.40 1.34
CA PHE A 134 9.05 5.25 0.82
C PHE A 134 9.43 6.73 0.91
N VAL A 135 9.93 7.17 2.09
CA VAL A 135 10.32 8.57 2.28
C VAL A 135 11.52 8.98 1.43
N GLU A 136 12.49 8.09 1.20
CA GLU A 136 13.61 8.32 0.27
C GLU A 136 13.13 8.54 -1.18
N HIS A 137 12.03 7.89 -1.58
CA HIS A 137 11.45 8.01 -2.91
C HIS A 137 10.38 9.10 -3.03
N LEU A 138 10.02 9.79 -1.95
CA LEU A 138 9.14 10.96 -1.99
C LEU A 138 9.94 12.24 -2.31
N GLU A 139 9.36 13.07 -3.17
CA GLU A 139 9.80 14.46 -3.34
C GLU A 139 9.57 15.26 -2.03
N PRO A 140 10.21 16.43 -1.84
CA PRO A 140 9.82 17.37 -0.79
C PRO A 140 8.32 17.67 -0.90
N GLU A 141 7.62 17.77 0.22
CA GLU A 141 6.15 17.91 0.30
C GLU A 141 5.35 16.73 -0.27
N GLY A 142 6.01 15.64 -0.68
CA GLY A 142 5.37 14.44 -1.19
C GLY A 142 4.47 13.76 -0.16
N VAL A 143 3.42 13.10 -0.62
CA VAL A 143 2.33 12.57 0.20
C VAL A 143 2.37 11.06 0.27
N LEU A 144 2.19 10.50 1.46
CA LEU A 144 2.11 9.07 1.73
C LEU A 144 0.71 8.69 2.20
N LEU A 145 0.07 7.72 1.54
CA LEU A 145 -1.22 7.16 1.93
C LEU A 145 -1.09 5.66 2.15
N LEU A 146 -1.36 5.21 3.36
CA LEU A 146 -1.24 3.82 3.77
C LEU A 146 -2.54 3.28 4.36
N THR A 147 -2.83 2.00 4.12
CA THR A 147 -3.68 1.23 5.03
C THR A 147 -2.82 0.45 6.00
N VAL A 148 -3.17 0.52 7.27
CA VAL A 148 -2.47 -0.13 8.40
C VAL A 148 -3.50 -0.83 9.31
N GLY A 149 -3.08 -1.44 10.41
CA GLY A 149 -4.01 -1.92 11.43
C GLY A 149 -4.39 -0.80 12.41
N ASP A 150 -5.42 -1.06 13.22
CA ASP A 150 -5.94 -0.12 14.20
C ASP A 150 -5.15 -0.09 15.52
N ARG A 151 -4.28 -1.07 15.73
CA ARG A 151 -3.47 -1.24 16.94
C ARG A 151 -2.22 -2.06 16.69
N TYR A 152 -1.28 -2.02 17.64
CA TYR A 152 -0.11 -2.89 17.61
C TYR A 152 -0.51 -4.37 17.68
N GLY A 153 0.08 -5.17 16.81
CA GLY A 153 -0.07 -6.63 16.87
C GLY A 153 0.21 -7.33 15.55
N GLU A 154 0.09 -8.64 15.62
CA GLU A 154 0.20 -9.56 14.50
C GLU A 154 -1.06 -10.43 14.47
N VAL A 155 -1.67 -10.60 13.31
CA VAL A 155 -2.88 -11.39 13.15
C VAL A 155 -2.81 -12.25 11.89
N VAL A 156 -3.60 -13.31 11.86
CA VAL A 156 -3.80 -14.13 10.66
C VAL A 156 -5.14 -13.73 10.05
N GLY A 157 -5.08 -13.20 8.82
CA GLY A 157 -6.23 -12.93 7.98
C GLY A 157 -6.46 -14.05 6.98
N ARG A 158 -7.30 -13.81 5.96
CA ARG A 158 -7.59 -14.78 4.90
C ARG A 158 -7.70 -14.12 3.53
N VAL A 159 -7.21 -14.83 2.51
CA VAL A 159 -7.51 -14.59 1.09
C VAL A 159 -8.08 -15.88 0.51
N GLY A 160 -9.35 -15.86 0.14
CA GLY A 160 -10.07 -17.09 -0.18
C GLY A 160 -10.04 -18.07 1.00
N ALA A 161 -9.57 -19.30 0.76
CA ALA A 161 -9.43 -20.32 1.81
C ALA A 161 -8.08 -20.29 2.53
N GLU A 162 -7.11 -19.48 2.08
CA GLU A 162 -5.74 -19.49 2.57
C GLU A 162 -5.50 -18.41 3.64
N GLU A 163 -4.69 -18.74 4.64
CA GLU A 163 -4.31 -17.87 5.73
C GLU A 163 -3.17 -16.94 5.31
N ILE A 164 -3.30 -15.64 5.61
CA ILE A 164 -2.30 -14.61 5.31
C ILE A 164 -1.90 -13.86 6.57
N TYR A 165 -0.65 -13.40 6.57
CA TYR A 165 -0.07 -12.65 7.68
C TYR A 165 -0.40 -11.16 7.57
N HIS A 166 -0.75 -10.56 8.72
CA HIS A 166 -0.88 -9.12 8.90
C HIS A 166 -0.17 -8.70 10.18
N ALA A 167 0.49 -7.54 10.13
CA ALA A 167 1.03 -6.86 11.29
C ALA A 167 0.77 -5.36 11.23
N SER A 168 0.75 -4.72 12.38
CA SER A 168 0.68 -3.27 12.49
C SER A 168 1.36 -2.77 13.75
N PHE A 169 1.97 -1.61 13.66
CA PHE A 169 2.32 -0.80 14.82
C PHE A 169 1.09 -0.11 15.40
N SER A 170 1.21 0.42 16.62
CA SER A 170 0.24 1.39 17.13
C SER A 170 0.40 2.72 16.37
N PHE A 171 -0.63 3.57 16.44
CA PHE A 171 -0.57 4.90 15.82
C PHE A 171 0.61 5.71 16.33
N GLU A 172 0.83 5.73 17.63
CA GLU A 172 1.93 6.47 18.25
C GLU A 172 3.30 6.01 17.75
N THR A 173 3.44 4.71 17.44
CA THR A 173 4.67 4.17 16.88
C THR A 173 4.85 4.59 15.42
N TYR A 174 3.79 4.53 14.59
CA TYR A 174 3.84 5.06 13.23
C TYR A 174 4.17 6.56 13.22
N GLU A 175 3.50 7.35 14.06
CA GLU A 175 3.74 8.79 14.18
C GLU A 175 5.20 9.08 14.55
N LYS A 176 5.75 8.35 15.52
CA LYS A 176 7.17 8.50 15.92
C LYS A 176 8.13 8.14 14.78
N ILE A 177 7.91 7.01 14.08
CA ILE A 177 8.76 6.61 12.95
C ILE A 177 8.70 7.67 11.85
N LEU A 178 7.50 8.11 11.47
CA LEU A 178 7.30 9.11 10.43
C LEU A 178 7.90 10.46 10.79
N THR A 179 7.74 10.92 12.03
CA THR A 179 8.36 12.17 12.51
C THR A 179 9.89 12.11 12.44
N ASN A 180 10.50 10.97 12.81
CA ASN A 180 11.95 10.78 12.69
C ASN A 180 12.42 10.78 11.23
N LEU A 181 11.52 10.51 10.29
CA LEU A 181 11.76 10.56 8.83
C LEU A 181 11.37 11.91 8.21
N HIS A 182 11.13 12.95 9.01
CA HIS A 182 10.68 14.26 8.55
C HIS A 182 9.36 14.21 7.78
N MET A 183 8.44 13.35 8.24
CA MET A 183 7.08 13.27 7.78
C MET A 183 6.13 13.80 8.85
N ARG A 184 5.17 14.61 8.46
CA ARG A 184 4.07 15.06 9.31
C ARG A 184 2.84 14.21 9.04
N VAL A 185 2.29 13.55 10.06
CA VAL A 185 1.00 12.87 9.95
C VAL A 185 -0.10 13.93 9.80
N LEU A 186 -0.88 13.84 8.74
CA LEU A 186 -2.00 14.75 8.46
C LEU A 186 -3.30 14.19 9.04
N ASP A 187 -3.46 12.86 9.00
CA ASP A 187 -4.64 12.20 9.54
C ASP A 187 -4.39 10.70 9.77
N PHE A 188 -5.11 10.16 10.76
CA PHE A 188 -5.21 8.73 11.01
C PHE A 188 -6.64 8.39 11.46
N VAL A 189 -7.32 7.56 10.69
CA VAL A 189 -8.67 7.11 11.03
C VAL A 189 -8.66 5.58 11.16
N PRO A 190 -8.75 5.06 12.39
CA PRO A 190 -8.84 3.62 12.62
C PRO A 190 -10.22 3.09 12.26
N ASN A 191 -10.28 1.95 11.56
CA ASN A 191 -11.52 1.25 11.20
C ASN A 191 -12.57 2.19 10.58
N ASP A 192 -12.16 3.01 9.59
CA ASP A 192 -13.02 3.99 8.93
C ASP A 192 -14.30 3.33 8.38
N PRO A 193 -15.49 3.66 8.93
CA PRO A 193 -16.74 3.03 8.52
C PRO A 193 -17.11 3.34 7.06
N ASP A 194 -16.68 4.47 6.54
CA ASP A 194 -16.97 4.91 5.17
C ASP A 194 -16.00 4.33 4.15
N CYS A 195 -14.95 3.62 4.64
CA CYS A 195 -13.91 3.03 3.82
C CYS A 195 -13.71 1.53 4.12
N GLY A 196 -14.80 0.77 4.14
CA GLY A 196 -14.76 -0.68 4.35
C GLY A 196 -14.10 -1.11 5.66
N LYS A 197 -14.10 -0.26 6.69
CA LYS A 197 -13.41 -0.44 7.99
C LYS A 197 -11.89 -0.56 7.87
N SER A 198 -11.29 -0.01 6.83
CA SER A 198 -9.84 0.13 6.74
C SER A 198 -9.35 1.17 7.75
N SER A 199 -8.20 0.92 8.38
CA SER A 199 -7.49 1.97 9.12
C SER A 199 -6.54 2.67 8.16
N VAL A 200 -6.68 3.97 8.02
CA VAL A 200 -5.98 4.75 7.00
C VAL A 200 -5.10 5.80 7.65
N LEU A 201 -3.87 5.91 7.17
CA LEU A 201 -2.87 6.89 7.57
C LEU A 201 -2.47 7.73 6.37
N LEU A 202 -2.57 9.05 6.52
CA LEU A 202 -2.14 10.06 5.55
C LEU A 202 -1.05 10.91 6.16
N ALA A 203 0.10 11.02 5.48
CA ALA A 203 1.23 11.81 5.94
C ALA A 203 1.86 12.59 4.80
N GLN A 204 2.57 13.66 5.11
CA GLN A 204 3.27 14.51 4.14
C GLN A 204 4.71 14.73 4.58
N LYS A 205 5.63 14.64 3.63
CA LYS A 205 7.04 14.93 3.83
C LYS A 205 7.24 16.45 4.03
N GLU A 206 8.08 16.80 4.98
CA GLU A 206 8.47 18.20 5.19
C GLU A 206 9.32 18.71 4.01
N SER A 207 9.34 20.02 3.83
CA SER A 207 10.05 20.71 2.75
C SER A 207 11.57 20.62 2.90
#